data_a481d1d78287d168b50ca72e59e1eecf
#
_entry.id   a481d1d78287d168b50ca72e59e1eecf
#
_cell.length_a   1.000
_cell.length_b   1.000
_cell.length_c   1.000
_cell.angle_alpha   90.00
_cell.angle_beta   90.00
_cell.angle_gamma   90.00
#
_symmetry.space_group_name_H-M   'P 1'
#
loop_
_entity.id
_entity.type
_entity.pdbx_description
1 polymer ?
#
loop_
_entity_poly.entity_id
_entity_poly.type
_entity_poly.pdbx_seq_one_letter_code
_entity_poly.pdbx_strand_id
1 'polypeptide(L)'
;MALTNASRLADFGTGIGTQGAILQVDNADQMVGIGTTDPTAQLEVKQDFKVGGATTITGTLDVGGNIDLTGNITIGGTLTYEDVTNVDSLGIITARSGINMSGGQFLVGTGVTIGVAGVATFRSGR
;
A
#
# COMPACT_ATOMS: atom_id res chain seq x y z
N MET A 1 -2.11 -48.82 -10.00
CA MET A 1 -0.65 -48.69 -9.74
C MET A 1 -0.48 -47.76 -8.54
N ALA A 2 0.15 -48.22 -7.46
CA ALA A 2 0.47 -47.34 -6.34
C ALA A 2 1.56 -46.33 -6.75
N LEU A 3 1.34 -45.06 -6.46
CA LEU A 3 2.34 -44.04 -6.67
C LEU A 3 3.52 -44.25 -5.72
N THR A 4 4.71 -44.46 -6.26
CA THR A 4 5.95 -44.56 -5.48
C THR A 4 6.39 -43.16 -5.03
N ASN A 5 7.24 -43.09 -3.99
CA ASN A 5 7.85 -41.81 -3.61
C ASN A 5 8.66 -41.19 -4.75
N ALA A 6 9.26 -42.03 -5.60
CA ALA A 6 9.99 -41.57 -6.79
C ALA A 6 9.07 -40.92 -7.84
N SER A 7 7.89 -41.50 -8.13
CA SER A 7 6.94 -40.90 -9.06
C SER A 7 6.31 -39.61 -8.51
N ARG A 8 6.05 -39.55 -7.20
CA ARG A 8 5.61 -38.29 -6.56
C ARG A 8 6.64 -37.20 -6.63
N LEU A 9 7.92 -37.56 -6.43
CA LEU A 9 9.02 -36.60 -6.56
C LEU A 9 9.23 -36.16 -8.00
N ALA A 10 9.03 -37.09 -8.98
CA ALA A 10 9.11 -36.74 -10.39
C ALA A 10 7.98 -35.77 -10.82
N ASP A 11 6.73 -36.01 -10.34
CA ASP A 11 5.61 -35.10 -10.57
C ASP A 11 5.87 -33.72 -9.96
N PHE A 12 6.47 -33.67 -8.77
CA PHE A 12 6.89 -32.44 -8.12
C PHE A 12 7.99 -31.73 -8.91
N GLY A 13 8.96 -32.49 -9.46
CA GLY A 13 10.08 -31.96 -10.22
C GLY A 13 9.70 -31.33 -11.56
N THR A 14 8.60 -31.76 -12.18
CA THR A 14 8.15 -31.17 -13.46
C THR A 14 7.58 -29.76 -13.31
N GLY A 15 7.14 -29.39 -12.12
CA GLY A 15 6.60 -28.05 -11.83
C GLY A 15 7.56 -27.13 -11.08
N ILE A 16 8.72 -27.64 -10.61
CA ILE A 16 9.65 -26.90 -9.78
C ILE A 16 11.10 -27.05 -10.28
N GLY A 17 11.79 -25.94 -10.44
CA GLY A 17 13.23 -25.91 -10.71
C GLY A 17 13.67 -26.26 -12.11
N THR A 18 12.78 -26.52 -13.05
CA THR A 18 13.09 -26.73 -14.47
C THR A 18 12.82 -25.47 -15.30
N GLN A 19 13.59 -25.29 -16.35
CA GLN A 19 13.35 -24.18 -17.27
C GLN A 19 11.90 -24.21 -17.80
N GLY A 20 11.15 -23.15 -17.59
CA GLY A 20 9.72 -23.07 -17.91
C GLY A 20 8.79 -23.54 -16.78
N ALA A 21 9.31 -23.94 -15.62
CA ALA A 21 8.50 -24.26 -14.45
C ALA A 21 7.77 -23.02 -13.93
N ILE A 22 6.54 -23.25 -13.41
CA ILE A 22 5.75 -22.18 -12.77
C ILE A 22 6.45 -21.71 -11.48
N LEU A 23 7.08 -22.63 -10.75
CA LEU A 23 7.86 -22.35 -9.55
C LEU A 23 9.33 -22.66 -9.80
N GLN A 24 10.16 -21.63 -9.84
CA GLN A 24 11.62 -21.72 -9.94
C GLN A 24 12.23 -21.58 -8.56
N VAL A 25 13.10 -22.53 -8.18
CA VAL A 25 13.92 -22.43 -6.96
C VAL A 25 15.38 -22.40 -7.37
N ASP A 26 16.05 -21.29 -7.12
CA ASP A 26 17.47 -21.11 -7.33
C ASP A 26 18.21 -21.18 -5.98
N ASN A 27 18.89 -22.29 -5.77
CA ASN A 27 19.66 -22.51 -4.55
C ASN A 27 21.00 -21.76 -4.54
N ALA A 28 21.54 -21.43 -5.70
CA ALA A 28 22.82 -20.71 -5.80
C ALA A 28 22.65 -19.26 -5.33
N ASP A 29 21.60 -18.61 -5.82
CA ASP A 29 21.29 -17.22 -5.48
C ASP A 29 20.25 -17.08 -4.36
N GLN A 30 19.73 -18.20 -3.83
CA GLN A 30 18.72 -18.26 -2.74
C GLN A 30 17.43 -17.52 -3.10
N MET A 31 16.95 -17.70 -4.32
CA MET A 31 15.78 -17.02 -4.86
C MET A 31 14.68 -17.99 -5.23
N VAL A 32 13.44 -17.50 -5.15
CA VAL A 32 12.24 -18.22 -5.59
C VAL A 32 11.47 -17.34 -6.57
N GLY A 33 11.24 -17.85 -7.77
CA GLY A 33 10.43 -17.22 -8.81
C GLY A 33 9.10 -17.95 -9.00
N ILE A 34 8.01 -17.21 -9.07
CA ILE A 34 6.71 -17.72 -9.50
C ILE A 34 6.34 -17.01 -10.80
N GLY A 35 6.27 -17.80 -11.88
CA GLY A 35 6.03 -17.28 -13.23
C GLY A 35 7.24 -16.56 -13.86
N THR A 36 8.43 -16.71 -13.28
CA THR A 36 9.71 -16.24 -13.81
C THR A 36 10.79 -17.30 -13.60
N THR A 37 11.70 -17.41 -14.55
CA THR A 37 12.88 -18.31 -14.48
C THR A 37 14.15 -17.58 -14.08
N ASP A 38 14.09 -16.25 -13.97
CA ASP A 38 15.20 -15.37 -13.61
C ASP A 38 14.71 -14.35 -12.56
N PRO A 39 14.51 -14.79 -11.29
CA PRO A 39 14.06 -13.91 -10.22
C PRO A 39 15.17 -12.91 -9.85
N THR A 40 14.77 -11.65 -9.64
CA THR A 40 15.65 -10.54 -9.25
C THR A 40 15.54 -10.19 -7.77
N ALA A 41 14.72 -10.92 -7.02
CA ALA A 41 14.52 -10.80 -5.58
C ALA A 41 14.40 -12.18 -4.95
N GLN A 42 14.59 -12.29 -3.64
CA GLN A 42 14.48 -13.57 -2.92
C GLN A 42 13.14 -14.29 -3.16
N LEU A 43 12.06 -13.54 -3.33
CA LEU A 43 10.78 -14.01 -3.85
C LEU A 43 10.27 -13.04 -4.91
N GLU A 44 10.16 -13.49 -6.14
CA GLU A 44 9.54 -12.74 -7.23
C GLU A 44 8.30 -13.45 -7.76
N VAL A 45 7.16 -12.77 -7.76
CA VAL A 45 5.92 -13.20 -8.38
C VAL A 45 5.64 -12.30 -9.58
N LYS A 46 5.69 -12.85 -10.79
CA LYS A 46 5.61 -12.07 -12.03
C LYS A 46 4.22 -11.54 -12.36
N GLN A 47 3.21 -12.16 -11.80
CA GLN A 47 1.81 -11.81 -12.05
C GLN A 47 1.09 -11.50 -10.74
N ASP A 48 -0.08 -12.08 -10.55
CA ASP A 48 -0.93 -11.79 -9.40
C ASP A 48 -0.45 -12.52 -8.14
N PHE A 49 -0.42 -11.80 -7.03
CA PHE A 49 -0.20 -12.34 -5.69
C PHE A 49 -1.42 -12.09 -4.83
N LYS A 50 -2.15 -13.16 -4.47
CA LYS A 50 -3.36 -13.09 -3.65
C LYS A 50 -3.13 -13.74 -2.29
N VAL A 51 -3.38 -13.01 -1.23
CA VAL A 51 -3.38 -13.51 0.15
C VAL A 51 -4.82 -13.53 0.66
N GLY A 52 -5.32 -14.71 1.05
CA GLY A 52 -6.68 -14.89 1.58
C GLY A 52 -6.82 -14.55 3.08
N GLY A 53 -5.72 -14.30 3.76
CA GLY A 53 -5.67 -13.97 5.19
C GLY A 53 -4.93 -12.67 5.46
N ALA A 54 -4.45 -12.51 6.68
CA ALA A 54 -3.65 -11.35 7.07
C ALA A 54 -2.24 -11.40 6.47
N THR A 55 -1.71 -10.23 6.11
CA THR A 55 -0.32 -10.04 5.71
C THR A 55 0.37 -9.12 6.70
N THR A 56 1.54 -9.52 7.21
CA THR A 56 2.38 -8.69 8.06
C THR A 56 3.69 -8.37 7.34
N ILE A 57 3.98 -7.09 7.20
CA ILE A 57 5.23 -6.59 6.63
C ILE A 57 5.96 -5.83 7.74
N THR A 58 7.11 -6.37 8.18
CA THR A 58 7.91 -5.76 9.25
C THR A 58 8.86 -4.67 8.76
N GLY A 59 9.09 -4.62 7.46
CA GLY A 59 9.90 -3.60 6.80
C GLY A 59 9.07 -2.56 6.06
N THR A 60 9.63 -2.02 5.00
CA THR A 60 8.96 -1.06 4.12
C THR A 60 8.09 -1.78 3.10
N LEU A 61 6.89 -1.28 2.88
CA LEU A 61 6.06 -1.65 1.73
C LEU A 61 6.22 -0.56 0.66
N ASP A 62 6.83 -0.90 -0.46
CA ASP A 62 6.93 -0.04 -1.63
C ASP A 62 5.87 -0.46 -2.66
N VAL A 63 5.03 0.48 -3.06
CA VAL A 63 3.95 0.25 -4.02
C VAL A 63 4.11 1.23 -5.18
N GLY A 64 4.58 0.73 -6.31
CA GLY A 64 4.79 1.54 -7.52
C GLY A 64 3.52 1.93 -8.28
N GLY A 65 2.36 1.45 -7.86
CA GLY A 65 1.06 1.73 -8.48
C GLY A 65 0.03 2.24 -7.48
N ASN A 66 -1.23 2.10 -7.84
CA ASN A 66 -2.33 2.51 -6.97
C ASN A 66 -2.53 1.54 -5.81
N ILE A 67 -2.93 2.07 -4.66
CA ILE A 67 -3.45 1.32 -3.53
C ILE A 67 -4.96 1.52 -3.48
N ASP A 68 -5.73 0.45 -3.65
CA ASP A 68 -7.18 0.44 -3.50
C ASP A 68 -7.56 -0.27 -2.20
N LEU A 69 -8.24 0.42 -1.32
CA LEU A 69 -8.60 -0.05 0.00
C LEU A 69 -10.10 0.12 0.22
N THR A 70 -10.82 -0.98 0.33
CA THR A 70 -12.27 -0.96 0.61
C THR A 70 -12.58 -0.87 2.10
N GLY A 71 -11.58 -0.98 2.97
CA GLY A 71 -11.69 -0.91 4.42
C GLY A 71 -11.07 0.34 5.02
N ASN A 72 -10.80 0.30 6.31
CA ASN A 72 -10.19 1.39 7.05
C ASN A 72 -8.66 1.36 6.96
N ILE A 73 -8.04 2.53 6.96
CA ILE A 73 -6.61 2.69 7.18
C ILE A 73 -6.38 3.26 8.57
N THR A 74 -5.56 2.58 9.37
CA THR A 74 -5.06 3.11 10.64
C THR A 74 -3.57 3.38 10.52
N ILE A 75 -3.17 4.64 10.71
CA ILE A 75 -1.78 5.07 10.62
C ILE A 75 -1.35 5.51 12.01
N GLY A 76 -0.43 4.77 12.63
CA GLY A 76 0.11 5.09 13.96
C GLY A 76 1.20 6.16 13.96
N GLY A 77 1.69 6.54 12.78
CA GLY A 77 2.72 7.55 12.58
C GLY A 77 2.26 8.75 11.78
N THR A 78 3.18 9.37 11.06
CA THR A 78 2.89 10.51 10.18
C THR A 78 2.47 10.03 8.81
N LEU A 79 1.40 10.61 8.28
CA LEU A 79 1.01 10.48 6.88
C LEU A 79 1.44 11.75 6.13
N THR A 80 2.36 11.61 5.19
CA THR A 80 2.82 12.70 4.34
C THR A 80 2.21 12.57 2.96
N TYR A 81 1.59 13.65 2.49
CA TYR A 81 1.10 13.76 1.11
C TYR A 81 1.95 14.79 0.37
N GLU A 82 2.22 14.52 -0.90
CA GLU A 82 2.74 15.56 -1.80
C GLU A 82 1.59 16.28 -2.51
N ASP A 83 0.63 15.51 -3.05
CA ASP A 83 -0.55 16.04 -3.71
C ASP A 83 -1.81 15.32 -3.24
N VAL A 84 -2.78 16.07 -2.72
CA VAL A 84 -4.11 15.57 -2.39
C VAL A 84 -5.14 16.41 -3.14
N THR A 85 -5.84 15.78 -4.07
CA THR A 85 -6.88 16.47 -4.84
C THR A 85 -8.09 16.80 -3.97
N ASN A 86 -8.51 15.88 -3.11
CA ASN A 86 -9.67 16.05 -2.24
C ASN A 86 -9.43 15.39 -0.88
N VAL A 87 -9.83 16.08 0.18
CA VAL A 87 -9.99 15.51 1.52
C VAL A 87 -11.44 15.68 1.91
N ASP A 88 -12.18 14.58 1.97
CA ASP A 88 -13.56 14.56 2.49
C ASP A 88 -13.57 13.99 3.90
N SER A 89 -14.01 14.78 4.87
CA SER A 89 -14.10 14.39 6.28
C SER A 89 -15.54 14.52 6.76
N LEU A 90 -16.15 13.41 7.12
CA LEU A 90 -17.48 13.38 7.75
C LEU A 90 -17.45 13.76 9.24
N GLY A 91 -16.28 13.91 9.82
CA GLY A 91 -16.08 14.23 11.22
C GLY A 91 -15.34 15.54 11.44
N ILE A 92 -14.60 15.59 12.54
CA ILE A 92 -13.84 16.77 12.96
C ILE A 92 -12.43 16.69 12.38
N ILE A 93 -11.97 17.77 11.75
CA ILE A 93 -10.57 17.96 11.40
C ILE A 93 -9.90 18.76 12.49
N THR A 94 -8.90 18.19 13.18
CA THR A 94 -8.12 18.87 14.19
C THR A 94 -6.75 19.22 13.63
N ALA A 95 -6.50 20.49 13.37
CA ALA A 95 -5.19 21.01 12.99
C ALA A 95 -4.52 21.70 14.18
N ARG A 96 -3.47 21.09 14.74
CA ARG A 96 -2.80 21.60 15.97
C ARG A 96 -1.88 22.80 15.71
N SER A 97 -1.32 22.88 14.51
CA SER A 97 -0.39 23.95 14.11
C SER A 97 -0.98 24.97 13.14
N GLY A 98 -2.26 24.85 12.84
CA GLY A 98 -2.96 25.74 11.92
C GLY A 98 -3.26 25.14 10.56
N ILE A 99 -4.05 25.85 9.79
CA ILE A 99 -4.42 25.54 8.41
C ILE A 99 -3.97 26.72 7.55
N ASN A 100 -3.05 26.49 6.61
CA ASN A 100 -2.64 27.48 5.64
C ASN A 100 -3.36 27.24 4.31
N MET A 101 -4.15 28.19 3.88
CA MET A 101 -4.84 28.17 2.60
C MET A 101 -4.19 29.23 1.70
N SER A 102 -3.30 28.80 0.81
CA SER A 102 -2.55 29.72 -0.07
C SER A 102 -3.31 30.14 -1.33
N GLY A 103 -4.48 29.54 -1.60
CA GLY A 103 -5.35 29.89 -2.72
C GLY A 103 -6.76 29.35 -2.51
N GLY A 104 -7.71 29.90 -3.28
CA GLY A 104 -9.10 29.49 -3.20
C GLY A 104 -9.88 30.16 -2.07
N GLN A 105 -11.02 29.59 -1.73
CA GLN A 105 -11.94 30.12 -0.73
C GLN A 105 -12.05 29.20 0.47
N PHE A 106 -12.14 29.77 1.66
CA PHE A 106 -12.63 29.09 2.86
C PHE A 106 -14.15 29.25 2.92
N LEU A 107 -14.86 28.26 2.42
CA LEU A 107 -16.32 28.27 2.41
C LEU A 107 -16.86 27.58 3.66
N VAL A 108 -17.60 28.31 4.46
CA VAL A 108 -18.30 27.79 5.65
C VAL A 108 -19.80 27.88 5.41
N GLY A 109 -20.50 26.75 5.53
CA GLY A 109 -21.92 26.64 5.16
C GLY A 109 -22.83 27.62 5.88
N THR A 110 -23.17 27.39 7.15
CA THR A 110 -24.19 28.16 7.87
C THR A 110 -23.69 28.95 9.08
N GLY A 111 -22.43 28.93 9.41
CA GLY A 111 -21.89 29.69 10.52
C GLY A 111 -20.43 29.47 10.76
N VAL A 112 -19.72 30.53 11.07
CA VAL A 112 -18.32 30.49 11.53
C VAL A 112 -18.33 30.79 13.01
N THR A 113 -17.88 29.84 13.83
CA THR A 113 -17.63 30.06 15.24
C THR A 113 -16.13 30.12 15.49
N ILE A 114 -15.63 31.27 15.90
CA ILE A 114 -14.26 31.44 16.32
C ILE A 114 -14.28 31.42 17.87
N GLY A 115 -13.66 30.38 18.45
CA GLY A 115 -13.73 30.11 19.88
C GLY A 115 -13.07 31.17 20.76
N VAL A 116 -13.24 31.01 22.07
CA VAL A 116 -13.06 31.97 23.15
C VAL A 116 -11.70 32.67 23.27
N ALA A 117 -10.66 32.17 22.61
CA ALA A 117 -9.31 32.75 22.62
C ALA A 117 -8.79 33.12 21.21
N GLY A 118 -9.65 33.11 20.21
CA GLY A 118 -9.26 33.36 18.83
C GLY A 118 -9.52 34.79 18.39
N VAL A 119 -8.52 35.40 17.76
CA VAL A 119 -8.67 36.70 17.08
C VAL A 119 -8.85 36.43 15.58
N ALA A 120 -10.00 36.76 15.04
CA ALA A 120 -10.18 36.81 13.60
C ALA A 120 -9.75 38.18 13.08
N THR A 121 -8.66 38.23 12.33
CA THR A 121 -8.23 39.45 11.67
C THR A 121 -8.61 39.38 10.19
N PHE A 122 -9.62 40.13 9.81
CA PHE A 122 -10.01 40.29 8.42
C PHE A 122 -9.29 41.53 7.85
N ARG A 123 -8.30 41.31 6.97
CA ARG A 123 -7.71 42.40 6.20
C ARG A 123 -8.52 42.57 4.92
N SER A 124 -9.28 43.64 4.81
CA SER A 124 -9.88 44.01 3.55
C SER A 124 -8.78 44.56 2.63
N GLY A 125 -8.40 43.76 1.64
CA GLY A 125 -7.66 44.30 0.51
C GLY A 125 -8.61 45.13 -0.38
N ARG A 126 -8.28 46.35 -0.63
CA ARG A 126 -8.90 47.12 -1.71
C ARG A 126 -8.41 46.60 -3.05
#